data_4577049db8467d91a71b8d8a5e4016f8
#
_entry.id   4577049db8467d91a71b8d8a5e4016f8
#
_cell.length_a   1.000
_cell.length_b   1.000
_cell.length_c   1.000
_cell.angle_alpha   90.00
_cell.angle_beta   90.00
_cell.angle_gamma   90.00
#
_symmetry.space_group_name_H-M   'P 1'
#
loop_
_entity.id
_entity.type
_entity.pdbx_description
1 polymer ?
#
loop_
_entity_poly.entity_id
_entity_poly.type
_entity_poly.pdbx_seq_one_letter_code
_entity_poly.pdbx_strand_id
1 'polypeptide(L)'
;MGDTGADRGPAAMVERMCRAANDHDLDALVACFAPGYRNETPAHPERGFTGRDQVRRNWEQIFAAIPDLSTGVLRRAVDGHTVWTEWEHSGTRPDGSRHLMRGVVIFGVADGLADWARFYLEPVSEGGQGVDAAVRQQVMPGGAS
;
A
#
# COMPACT_ATOMS: atom_id res chain seq x y z
N MET A 1 -28.34 14.63 1.44
CA MET A 1 -28.00 14.17 1.40
C MET A 1 -27.04 13.62 1.61
N GLY A 2 -26.36 13.68 1.56
CA GLY A 2 -25.18 12.93 1.58
C GLY A 2 -25.18 11.90 2.58
N ASP A 3 -24.87 10.85 2.20
CA ASP A 3 -24.78 9.75 3.10
C ASP A 3 -23.41 9.77 3.75
N THR A 4 -23.31 10.46 4.85
CA THR A 4 -22.04 10.60 5.55
C THR A 4 -21.51 9.26 6.04
N GLY A 5 -22.36 8.28 6.32
CA GLY A 5 -21.90 6.97 6.72
C GLY A 5 -21.12 6.27 5.63
N ALA A 6 -21.62 6.29 4.39
CA ALA A 6 -20.94 5.69 3.25
C ALA A 6 -19.64 6.41 2.95
N ASP A 7 -19.62 7.75 3.06
CA ASP A 7 -18.43 8.55 2.79
C ASP A 7 -17.33 8.33 3.81
N ARG A 8 -17.67 7.83 4.97
CA ARG A 8 -16.73 7.60 6.06
C ARG A 8 -16.38 6.13 6.26
N GLY A 9 -16.92 5.27 5.42
CA GLY A 9 -16.68 3.85 5.52
C GLY A 9 -15.32 3.44 4.95
N PRO A 10 -14.93 2.19 5.24
CA PRO A 10 -13.63 1.69 4.77
C PRO A 10 -13.47 1.70 3.26
N ALA A 11 -14.52 1.30 2.51
CA ALA A 11 -14.44 1.29 1.06
C ALA A 11 -14.26 2.69 0.49
N ALA A 12 -14.98 3.67 1.04
CA ALA A 12 -14.88 5.06 0.59
C ALA A 12 -13.50 5.64 0.86
N MET A 13 -12.90 5.30 1.99
CA MET A 13 -11.55 5.74 2.33
C MET A 13 -10.55 5.23 1.29
N VAL A 14 -10.64 3.94 0.94
CA VAL A 14 -9.75 3.33 -0.05
C VAL A 14 -9.91 4.00 -1.42
N GLU A 15 -11.16 4.31 -1.81
CA GLU A 15 -11.42 4.99 -3.08
C GLU A 15 -10.78 6.38 -3.12
N ARG A 16 -10.89 7.13 -2.02
CA ARG A 16 -10.25 8.45 -1.93
C ARG A 16 -8.73 8.34 -2.00
N MET A 17 -8.18 7.36 -1.30
CA MET A 17 -6.73 7.13 -1.28
C MET A 17 -6.22 6.79 -2.68
N CYS A 18 -6.89 5.88 -3.37
CA CYS A 18 -6.51 5.49 -4.72
C CYS A 18 -6.58 6.68 -5.69
N ARG A 19 -7.63 7.49 -5.59
CA ARG A 19 -7.79 8.67 -6.43
C ARG A 19 -6.69 9.68 -6.17
N ALA A 20 -6.39 9.95 -4.91
CA ALA A 20 -5.33 10.90 -4.55
C ALA A 20 -3.97 10.43 -5.05
N ALA A 21 -3.68 9.14 -4.94
CA ALA A 21 -2.43 8.58 -5.44
C ALA A 21 -2.33 8.73 -6.95
N ASN A 22 -3.40 8.45 -7.68
CA ASN A 22 -3.40 8.56 -9.14
C ASN A 22 -3.34 10.01 -9.62
N ASP A 23 -3.91 10.94 -8.85
CA ASP A 23 -3.84 12.37 -9.16
C ASP A 23 -2.50 12.96 -8.73
N HIS A 24 -1.63 12.20 -8.08
CA HIS A 24 -0.38 12.66 -7.48
C HIS A 24 -0.63 13.86 -6.56
N ASP A 25 -1.75 13.83 -5.85
CA ASP A 25 -2.15 14.86 -4.91
C ASP A 25 -1.69 14.47 -3.51
N LEU A 26 -0.50 14.93 -3.16
CA LEU A 26 0.14 14.53 -1.90
C LEU A 26 -0.70 14.93 -0.68
N ASP A 27 -1.23 16.14 -0.68
CA ASP A 27 -2.03 16.62 0.46
C ASP A 27 -3.30 15.80 0.63
N ALA A 28 -4.01 15.52 -0.47
CA ALA A 28 -5.22 14.70 -0.41
C ALA A 28 -4.90 13.27 0.04
N LEU A 29 -3.76 12.74 -0.39
CA LEU A 29 -3.34 11.40 0.01
C LEU A 29 -3.04 11.33 1.51
N VAL A 30 -2.25 12.27 2.01
CA VAL A 30 -1.90 12.32 3.44
C VAL A 30 -3.15 12.52 4.29
N ALA A 31 -4.12 13.28 3.79
CA ALA A 31 -5.37 13.53 4.50
C ALA A 31 -6.23 12.26 4.69
N CYS A 32 -5.94 11.19 3.96
CA CYS A 32 -6.63 9.91 4.15
C CYS A 32 -6.18 9.17 5.40
N PHE A 33 -5.10 9.61 6.04
CA PHE A 33 -4.51 8.93 7.19
C PHE A 33 -4.79 9.69 8.48
N ALA A 34 -5.02 8.96 9.57
CA ALA A 34 -5.22 9.58 10.88
C ALA A 34 -3.91 10.15 11.40
N PRO A 35 -3.98 11.19 12.27
CA PRO A 35 -2.75 11.76 12.85
C PRO A 35 -1.88 10.73 13.56
N GLY A 36 -2.48 9.76 14.22
CA GLY A 36 -1.75 8.69 14.91
C GLY A 36 -1.62 7.42 14.10
N TYR A 37 -1.72 7.50 12.80
CA TYR A 37 -1.65 6.34 11.91
C TYR A 37 -0.47 5.43 12.23
N ARG A 38 -0.72 4.12 12.25
CA ARG A 38 0.31 3.13 12.52
C ARG A 38 0.49 2.20 11.31
N ASN A 39 1.69 2.16 10.80
CA ASN A 39 2.05 1.33 9.63
C ASN A 39 2.84 0.12 10.08
N GLU A 40 2.39 -1.06 9.66
CA GLU A 40 3.11 -2.30 9.92
C GLU A 40 3.44 -2.99 8.60
N THR A 41 4.61 -3.57 8.53
CA THR A 41 5.04 -4.38 7.40
C THR A 41 5.52 -5.72 7.95
N PRO A 42 4.60 -6.65 8.21
CA PRO A 42 4.95 -7.85 9.01
C PRO A 42 6.08 -8.69 8.46
N ALA A 43 6.27 -8.74 7.14
CA ALA A 43 7.38 -9.46 6.54
C ALA A 43 8.71 -8.71 6.66
N HIS A 44 8.66 -7.41 7.00
CA HIS A 44 9.82 -6.54 7.18
C HIS A 44 9.56 -5.62 8.36
N PRO A 45 9.63 -6.17 9.60
CA PRO A 45 9.18 -5.40 10.79
C PRO A 45 9.90 -4.07 10.99
N GLU A 46 11.14 -3.98 10.53
CA GLU A 46 11.94 -2.74 10.66
C GLU A 46 11.38 -1.57 9.85
N ARG A 47 10.42 -1.84 8.94
CA ARG A 47 9.79 -0.78 8.12
C ARG A 47 8.57 -0.16 8.77
N GLY A 48 8.20 -0.60 9.97
CA GLY A 48 7.06 -0.05 10.70
C GLY A 48 7.31 1.37 11.15
N PHE A 49 6.24 2.17 11.22
CA PHE A 49 6.33 3.55 11.69
C PHE A 49 4.96 4.05 12.16
N THR A 50 4.96 5.23 12.77
CA THR A 50 3.74 5.89 13.24
C THR A 50 3.70 7.33 12.73
N GLY A 51 2.50 7.82 12.41
CA GLY A 51 2.27 9.21 12.09
C GLY A 51 2.24 9.51 10.60
N ARG A 52 1.69 10.68 10.27
CA ARG A 52 1.50 11.12 8.88
C ARG A 52 2.76 11.70 8.24
N ASP A 53 3.72 12.13 9.04
CA ASP A 53 4.93 12.75 8.48
C ASP A 53 5.71 11.76 7.64
N GLN A 54 5.81 10.50 8.10
CA GLN A 54 6.49 9.48 7.31
C GLN A 54 5.69 9.10 6.06
N VAL A 55 4.36 9.06 6.15
CA VAL A 55 3.52 8.84 4.97
C VAL A 55 3.84 9.89 3.91
N ARG A 56 3.92 11.17 4.32
CA ARG A 56 4.21 12.27 3.40
C ARG A 56 5.60 12.09 2.76
N ARG A 57 6.61 11.82 3.57
CA ARG A 57 7.97 11.62 3.06
C ARG A 57 8.04 10.47 2.06
N ASN A 58 7.35 9.38 2.37
CA ASN A 58 7.35 8.21 1.48
C ASN A 58 6.74 8.55 0.12
N TRP A 59 5.57 9.18 0.13
CA TRP A 59 4.88 9.48 -1.12
C TRP A 59 5.50 10.62 -1.89
N GLU A 60 6.15 11.58 -1.22
CA GLU A 60 6.97 12.58 -1.90
C GLU A 60 8.05 11.91 -2.74
N GLN A 61 8.76 10.96 -2.13
CA GLN A 61 9.82 10.23 -2.83
C GLN A 61 9.27 9.39 -3.98
N ILE A 62 8.14 8.73 -3.74
CA ILE A 62 7.52 7.89 -4.77
C ILE A 62 7.09 8.73 -5.97
N PHE A 63 6.39 9.82 -5.73
CA PHE A 63 5.93 10.69 -6.82
C PHE A 63 7.09 11.32 -7.58
N ALA A 64 8.17 11.68 -6.87
CA ALA A 64 9.34 12.27 -7.52
C ALA A 64 10.08 11.25 -8.38
N ALA A 65 10.20 10.01 -7.88
CA ALA A 65 10.94 8.96 -8.58
C ALA A 65 10.13 8.32 -9.72
N ILE A 66 8.81 8.23 -9.56
CA ILE A 66 7.93 7.55 -10.51
C ILE A 66 6.86 8.55 -10.99
N PRO A 67 7.22 9.51 -11.86
CA PRO A 67 6.26 10.56 -12.26
C PRO A 67 5.02 10.04 -12.97
N ASP A 68 5.08 8.86 -13.56
CA ASP A 68 3.97 8.22 -14.24
C ASP A 68 3.29 7.15 -13.38
N LEU A 69 3.45 7.22 -12.06
CA LEU A 69 2.86 6.23 -11.16
C LEU A 69 1.36 6.15 -11.34
N SER A 70 0.87 4.92 -11.47
CA SER A 70 -0.55 4.59 -11.54
C SER A 70 -0.82 3.48 -10.54
N THR A 71 -1.93 3.57 -9.83
CA THR A 71 -2.32 2.56 -8.83
C THR A 71 -3.73 2.09 -9.10
N GLY A 72 -4.00 0.86 -8.69
CA GLY A 72 -5.35 0.31 -8.78
C GLY A 72 -5.61 -0.69 -7.68
N VAL A 73 -6.85 -0.73 -7.24
CA VAL A 73 -7.32 -1.75 -6.31
C VAL A 73 -8.00 -2.83 -7.15
N LEU A 74 -7.40 -4.01 -7.17
CA LEU A 74 -7.89 -5.12 -7.98
C LEU A 74 -9.09 -5.81 -7.31
N ARG A 75 -9.05 -5.92 -5.99
CA ARG A 75 -10.10 -6.55 -5.19
C ARG A 75 -10.14 -5.93 -3.82
N ARG A 76 -11.33 -5.97 -3.21
CA ARG A 76 -11.45 -5.53 -1.82
C ARG A 76 -12.55 -6.31 -1.12
N ALA A 77 -12.42 -6.43 0.21
CA ALA A 77 -13.44 -7.02 1.06
C ALA A 77 -13.49 -6.23 2.36
N VAL A 78 -14.69 -5.89 2.78
CA VAL A 78 -14.89 -5.11 4.00
C VAL A 78 -15.40 -6.02 5.10
N ASP A 79 -14.80 -5.91 6.28
CA ASP A 79 -15.21 -6.64 7.47
C ASP A 79 -15.25 -5.63 8.62
N GLY A 80 -16.43 -5.10 8.90
CA GLY A 80 -16.59 -4.07 9.93
C GLY A 80 -15.81 -2.82 9.58
N HIS A 81 -14.88 -2.45 10.46
CA HIS A 81 -14.02 -1.27 10.25
C HIS A 81 -12.73 -1.60 9.53
N THR A 82 -12.57 -2.82 9.07
CA THR A 82 -11.37 -3.28 8.40
C THR A 82 -11.68 -3.52 6.93
N VAL A 83 -10.74 -3.17 6.05
CA VAL A 83 -10.87 -3.45 4.64
C VAL A 83 -9.59 -4.11 4.13
N TRP A 84 -9.77 -5.22 3.43
CA TRP A 84 -8.70 -5.96 2.77
C TRP A 84 -8.66 -5.52 1.32
N THR A 85 -7.50 -5.11 0.84
CA THR A 85 -7.36 -4.59 -0.52
C THR A 85 -6.18 -5.24 -1.21
N GLU A 86 -6.39 -5.61 -2.47
CA GLU A 86 -5.31 -6.09 -3.32
C GLU A 86 -4.97 -4.99 -4.30
N TRP A 87 -3.71 -4.55 -4.29
CA TRP A 87 -3.25 -3.39 -5.07
C TRP A 87 -2.29 -3.79 -6.17
N GLU A 88 -2.25 -2.96 -7.19
CA GLU A 88 -1.20 -2.96 -8.19
C GLU A 88 -0.71 -1.54 -8.36
N HIS A 89 0.61 -1.33 -8.28
CA HIS A 89 1.25 -0.05 -8.57
C HIS A 89 2.17 -0.26 -9.76
N SER A 90 2.16 0.67 -10.71
CA SER A 90 3.02 0.57 -11.88
C SER A 90 3.53 1.93 -12.29
N GLY A 91 4.64 1.94 -13.00
CA GLY A 91 5.26 3.16 -13.51
C GLY A 91 6.65 2.88 -14.02
N THR A 92 7.44 3.93 -14.20
CA THR A 92 8.77 3.85 -14.76
C THR A 92 9.77 4.51 -13.80
N ARG A 93 10.83 3.76 -13.46
CA ARG A 93 11.91 4.29 -12.59
C ARG A 93 12.81 5.24 -13.36
N PRO A 94 13.63 6.04 -12.64
CA PRO A 94 14.54 7.00 -13.32
C PRO A 94 15.48 6.38 -14.34
N ASP A 95 15.85 5.10 -14.15
CA ASP A 95 16.72 4.40 -15.09
C ASP A 95 15.98 3.79 -16.28
N GLY A 96 14.66 4.01 -16.38
CA GLY A 96 13.84 3.48 -17.45
C GLY A 96 13.28 2.09 -17.20
N SER A 97 13.66 1.44 -16.11
CA SER A 97 13.14 0.11 -15.78
C SER A 97 11.72 0.22 -15.21
N ARG A 98 11.00 -0.90 -15.28
CA ARG A 98 9.61 -0.92 -14.84
C ARG A 98 9.51 -1.00 -13.31
N HIS A 99 8.67 -0.12 -12.76
CA HIS A 99 8.25 -0.21 -11.37
C HIS A 99 6.90 -0.93 -11.35
N LEU A 100 6.86 -2.11 -10.73
CA LEU A 100 5.62 -2.88 -10.63
C LEU A 100 5.57 -3.53 -9.26
N MET A 101 4.51 -3.22 -8.50
CA MET A 101 4.28 -3.81 -7.18
C MET A 101 2.89 -4.41 -7.13
N ARG A 102 2.74 -5.53 -6.45
CA ARG A 102 1.46 -6.18 -6.22
C ARG A 102 1.41 -6.73 -4.81
N GLY A 103 0.23 -6.76 -4.26
CA GLY A 103 0.05 -7.38 -2.97
C GLY A 103 -1.15 -6.84 -2.22
N VAL A 104 -1.22 -7.20 -0.96
CA VAL A 104 -2.37 -6.92 -0.11
C VAL A 104 -2.01 -5.87 0.92
N VAL A 105 -2.92 -4.93 1.13
CA VAL A 105 -2.85 -3.99 2.24
C VAL A 105 -4.16 -4.09 3.01
N ILE A 106 -4.04 -4.27 4.32
CA ILE A 106 -5.19 -4.33 5.21
C ILE A 106 -5.23 -3.01 5.97
N PHE A 107 -6.38 -2.32 5.89
CA PHE A 107 -6.55 -1.04 6.59
C PHE A 107 -7.57 -1.18 7.70
N GLY A 108 -7.27 -0.59 8.86
CA GLY A 108 -8.28 -0.31 9.87
C GLY A 108 -8.73 1.14 9.70
N VAL A 109 -10.03 1.38 9.72
CA VAL A 109 -10.59 2.70 9.41
C VAL A 109 -11.40 3.20 10.60
N ALA A 110 -11.12 4.43 11.01
CA ALA A 110 -11.86 5.10 12.07
C ALA A 110 -12.15 6.52 11.62
N ASP A 111 -13.39 6.96 11.75
CA ASP A 111 -13.83 8.30 11.34
C ASP A 111 -13.47 8.63 9.89
N GLY A 112 -13.54 7.64 9.02
CA GLY A 112 -13.25 7.83 7.60
C GLY A 112 -11.78 7.92 7.24
N LEU A 113 -10.88 7.68 8.19
CA LEU A 113 -9.44 7.78 7.97
C LEU A 113 -8.77 6.44 8.25
N ALA A 114 -7.66 6.19 7.57
CA ALA A 114 -6.84 5.02 7.86
C ALA A 114 -6.16 5.21 9.21
N ASP A 115 -6.50 4.36 10.17
CA ASP A 115 -5.97 4.42 11.53
C ASP A 115 -4.73 3.53 11.66
N TRP A 116 -4.72 2.45 10.93
CA TRP A 116 -3.56 1.55 10.84
C TRP A 116 -3.60 0.81 9.51
N ALA A 117 -2.46 0.26 9.13
CA ALA A 117 -2.39 -0.60 7.95
C ALA A 117 -1.32 -1.67 8.13
N ARG A 118 -1.54 -2.81 7.47
CA ARG A 118 -0.57 -3.89 7.38
C ARG A 118 -0.29 -4.13 5.92
N PHE A 119 0.97 -3.98 5.52
CA PHE A 119 1.40 -4.05 4.14
C PHE A 119 2.04 -5.39 3.80
N TYR A 120 1.53 -6.00 2.75
CA TYR A 120 2.11 -7.17 2.10
C TYR A 120 2.29 -6.87 0.60
N LEU A 121 2.62 -5.64 0.30
CA LEU A 121 2.78 -5.13 -1.07
C LEU A 121 4.26 -5.16 -1.41
N GLU A 122 4.63 -5.93 -2.44
CA GLU A 122 6.03 -6.19 -2.75
C GLU A 122 6.31 -6.01 -4.24
N PRO A 123 7.56 -5.73 -4.61
CA PRO A 123 7.92 -5.69 -6.02
C PRO A 123 7.69 -7.04 -6.70
N VAL A 124 7.15 -7.01 -7.90
CA VAL A 124 6.95 -8.22 -8.70
C VAL A 124 8.28 -8.62 -9.31
N SER A 125 8.67 -9.88 -9.13
CA SER A 125 9.92 -10.36 -9.69
C SER A 125 9.81 -10.53 -11.20
N GLU A 126 10.90 -10.21 -11.90
CA GLU A 126 10.96 -10.28 -13.36
C GLU A 126 11.73 -11.52 -13.80
N GLY A 127 11.43 -12.62 -13.22
CA GLY A 127 12.14 -13.88 -13.43
C GLY A 127 12.40 -14.48 -12.08
N GLY A 128 13.18 -15.53 -12.06
CA GLY A 128 13.52 -16.13 -10.79
C GLY A 128 13.17 -17.59 -10.74
N GLN A 129 13.15 -18.13 -9.54
CA GLN A 129 13.00 -19.53 -9.29
C GLN A 129 11.57 -20.01 -9.50
N GLY A 130 11.44 -21.25 -9.96
CA GLY A 130 10.16 -21.92 -9.93
C GLY A 130 9.79 -22.33 -8.50
N VAL A 131 8.62 -22.93 -8.36
CA VAL A 131 8.03 -23.17 -7.05
C VAL A 131 8.89 -24.13 -6.19
N ASP A 132 9.44 -25.19 -6.77
CA ASP A 132 10.21 -26.16 -5.98
C ASP A 132 11.47 -25.53 -5.41
N ALA A 133 12.21 -24.77 -6.21
CA ALA A 133 13.41 -24.09 -5.77
C ALA A 133 13.09 -23.02 -4.71
N ALA A 134 12.02 -22.29 -4.90
CA ALA A 134 11.60 -21.26 -3.96
C ALA A 134 11.23 -21.86 -2.60
N VAL A 135 10.46 -22.94 -2.59
CA VAL A 135 10.09 -23.61 -1.34
C VAL A 135 11.34 -24.14 -0.63
N ARG A 136 12.24 -24.76 -1.39
CA ARG A 136 13.47 -25.29 -0.83
C ARG A 136 14.30 -24.20 -0.17
N GLN A 137 14.41 -23.06 -0.82
CA GLN A 137 15.16 -21.93 -0.28
C GLN A 137 14.53 -21.38 1.01
N GLN A 138 13.21 -21.43 1.12
CA GLN A 138 12.51 -20.92 2.30
C GLN A 138 12.66 -21.83 3.51
N VAL A 139 12.79 -23.14 3.30
CA VAL A 139 12.73 -24.11 4.41
C VAL A 139 14.08 -24.71 4.76
N MET A 140 15.09 -24.60 3.90
CA MET A 140 16.41 -25.18 4.17
C MET A 140 17.26 -24.26 5.02
N PRO A 141 17.99 -24.79 6.01
CA PRO A 141 18.89 -23.97 6.83
C PRO A 141 19.94 -23.28 5.95
N GLY A 142 20.13 -21.99 6.17
CA GLY A 142 21.12 -21.21 5.43
C GLY A 142 20.70 -20.86 4.02
N GLY A 143 19.49 -21.23 3.59
CA GLY A 143 19.02 -20.93 2.26
C GLY A 143 18.50 -19.52 2.11
N ALA A 144 18.09 -18.90 3.19
CA ALA A 144 17.60 -17.52 3.17
C ALA A 144 18.74 -16.57 3.46
N SER A 145 18.84 -15.51 2.70
CA SER A 145 19.91 -14.54 2.93
C SER A 145 19.44 -13.15 2.60
#